data_cdc61ea5ce0aa0df13098f94c9dbbd5d
#
_entry.id   cdc61ea5ce0aa0df13098f94c9dbbd5d
#
_cell.length_a   1.000
_cell.length_b   1.000
_cell.length_c   1.000
_cell.angle_alpha   90.00
_cell.angle_beta   90.00
_cell.angle_gamma   90.00
#
_symmetry.space_group_name_H-M   'P 1'
#
loop_
_entity.id
_entity.type
_entity.pdbx_description
1 polymer ?
#
loop_
_entity_poly.entity_id
_entity_poly.type
_entity_poly.pdbx_seq_one_letter_code
_entity_poly.pdbx_strand_id
1 'polypeptide(L)'
;MVKSINLANFRNFKKKHIDFSEKLTIIIGPNASGKTNILESLFLLSLGKSFKAQIEEEMISYRSSISSITGITGITRLEIKLTRGTDGWPRKRLLVNGIPKRLIDFAGNFKVVLFGPWDLDLVTESPSLRRRFLDSVCSQVDREYRRAILSYEKGL
;
A
#
# COMPACT_ATOMS: atom_id res chain seq x y z
N MET A 1 -2.64 -3.15 15.21
CA MET A 1 -3.25 -4.10 14.26
C MET A 1 -4.31 -3.40 13.45
N VAL A 2 -4.53 -3.74 12.18
CA VAL A 2 -5.62 -3.17 11.38
C VAL A 2 -6.95 -3.70 11.86
N LYS A 3 -7.94 -2.81 12.05
CA LYS A 3 -9.31 -3.17 12.43
C LYS A 3 -10.20 -3.32 11.21
N SER A 4 -10.12 -2.35 10.31
CA SER A 4 -10.94 -2.35 9.09
C SER A 4 -10.28 -1.57 7.97
N ILE A 5 -10.71 -1.86 6.74
CA ILE A 5 -10.41 -1.05 5.55
C ILE A 5 -11.68 -0.69 4.80
N ASN A 6 -11.66 0.49 4.19
CA ASN A 6 -12.64 0.95 3.24
C ASN A 6 -11.96 1.25 1.91
N LEU A 7 -12.45 0.66 0.85
CA LEU A 7 -11.97 0.86 -0.51
C LEU A 7 -13.07 1.52 -1.33
N ALA A 8 -12.74 2.57 -2.06
CA ALA A 8 -13.65 3.20 -3.00
C ALA A 8 -12.93 3.41 -4.34
N ASN A 9 -13.51 2.88 -5.41
CA ASN A 9 -12.97 2.91 -6.77
C ASN A 9 -11.50 2.42 -6.86
N PHE A 10 -11.16 1.41 -6.07
CA PHE A 10 -9.83 0.84 -6.01
C PHE A 10 -9.79 -0.48 -6.77
N ARG A 11 -8.97 -0.56 -7.81
CA ARG A 11 -8.86 -1.74 -8.68
C ARG A 11 -10.25 -2.17 -9.20
N ASN A 12 -10.70 -3.38 -8.83
CA ASN A 12 -12.01 -3.93 -9.19
C ASN A 12 -13.13 -3.56 -8.20
N PHE A 13 -12.82 -2.88 -7.09
CA PHE A 13 -13.80 -2.52 -6.08
C PHE A 13 -14.38 -1.12 -6.31
N LYS A 14 -15.68 -1.02 -6.57
CA LYS A 14 -16.40 0.28 -6.52
C LYS A 14 -16.50 0.78 -5.09
N LYS A 15 -16.96 -0.06 -4.19
CA LYS A 15 -17.04 0.19 -2.75
C LYS A 15 -16.92 -1.14 -2.02
N LYS A 16 -16.00 -1.24 -1.08
CA LYS A 16 -15.80 -2.43 -0.25
C LYS A 16 -15.39 -2.02 1.15
N HIS A 17 -16.07 -2.56 2.13
CA HIS A 17 -15.68 -2.50 3.54
C HIS A 17 -15.29 -3.90 3.99
N ILE A 18 -14.23 -3.99 4.80
CA ILE A 18 -13.73 -5.25 5.35
C ILE A 18 -13.28 -4.99 6.78
N ASP A 19 -13.83 -5.76 7.71
CA ASP A 19 -13.36 -5.85 9.07
C ASP A 19 -12.40 -7.03 9.22
N PHE A 20 -11.36 -6.85 10.00
CA PHE A 20 -10.34 -7.86 10.27
C PHE A 20 -10.45 -8.36 11.70
N SER A 21 -10.37 -9.68 11.86
CA SER A 21 -10.23 -10.30 13.16
C SER A 21 -8.88 -9.96 13.81
N GLU A 22 -8.83 -9.96 15.12
CA GLU A 22 -7.59 -9.69 15.87
C GLU A 22 -6.52 -10.76 15.69
N LYS A 23 -6.89 -11.99 15.41
CA LYS A 23 -5.92 -13.11 15.31
C LYS A 23 -5.71 -13.57 13.88
N LEU A 24 -6.79 -13.90 13.18
CA LEU A 24 -6.72 -14.50 11.85
C LEU A 24 -7.92 -14.06 11.02
N THR A 25 -7.67 -13.60 9.79
CA THR A 25 -8.68 -13.35 8.78
C THR A 25 -8.35 -14.16 7.54
N ILE A 26 -9.26 -15.01 7.10
CA ILE A 26 -9.13 -15.81 5.88
C ILE A 26 -9.96 -15.16 4.78
N ILE A 27 -9.32 -14.84 3.65
CA ILE A 27 -9.98 -14.25 2.48
C ILE A 27 -10.11 -15.32 1.41
N ILE A 28 -11.33 -15.77 1.16
CA ILE A 28 -11.66 -16.80 0.17
C ILE A 28 -12.50 -16.22 -0.97
N GLY A 29 -12.42 -16.83 -2.13
CA GLY A 29 -13.19 -16.44 -3.31
C GLY A 29 -12.58 -16.94 -4.61
N PRO A 30 -13.29 -16.85 -5.73
CA PRO A 30 -12.80 -17.27 -7.05
C PRO A 30 -11.61 -16.43 -7.51
N ASN A 31 -10.94 -16.88 -8.56
CA ASN A 31 -9.88 -16.09 -9.20
C ASN A 31 -10.45 -14.76 -9.71
N ALA A 32 -9.63 -13.73 -9.72
CA ALA A 32 -10.00 -12.35 -10.09
C ALA A 32 -11.03 -11.66 -9.17
N SER A 33 -11.47 -12.28 -8.06
CA SER A 33 -12.41 -11.63 -7.11
C SER A 33 -11.82 -10.44 -6.35
N GLY A 34 -10.50 -10.23 -6.43
CA GLY A 34 -9.82 -9.09 -5.80
C GLY A 34 -9.10 -9.42 -4.49
N LYS A 35 -8.92 -10.70 -4.13
CA LYS A 35 -8.18 -11.10 -2.90
C LYS A 35 -6.82 -10.42 -2.79
N THR A 36 -6.03 -10.48 -3.85
CA THR A 36 -4.72 -9.82 -3.92
C THR A 36 -4.83 -8.30 -3.85
N ASN A 37 -5.91 -7.70 -4.37
CA ASN A 37 -6.11 -6.26 -4.30
C ASN A 37 -6.42 -5.80 -2.87
N ILE A 38 -7.00 -6.66 -2.03
CA ILE A 38 -7.16 -6.39 -0.59
C ILE A 38 -5.78 -6.36 0.09
N LEU A 39 -4.92 -7.35 -0.18
CA LEU A 39 -3.55 -7.37 0.34
C LEU A 39 -2.75 -6.17 -0.17
N GLU A 40 -2.89 -5.80 -1.44
CA GLU A 40 -2.28 -4.61 -2.02
C GLU A 40 -2.70 -3.33 -1.28
N SER A 41 -3.98 -3.20 -0.92
CA SER A 41 -4.46 -2.04 -0.17
C SER A 41 -3.85 -1.93 1.23
N LEU A 42 -3.65 -3.05 1.93
CA LEU A 42 -2.97 -3.09 3.23
C LEU A 42 -1.49 -2.71 3.10
N PHE A 43 -0.80 -3.25 2.12
CA PHE A 43 0.59 -2.92 1.85
C PHE A 43 0.77 -1.45 1.48
N LEU A 44 -0.15 -0.91 0.67
CA LEU A 44 -0.18 0.48 0.29
C LEU A 44 -0.36 1.41 1.50
N LEU A 45 -1.23 1.05 2.47
CA LEU A 45 -1.41 1.80 3.72
C LEU A 45 -0.17 1.76 4.62
N SER A 46 0.70 0.77 4.48
CA SER A 46 1.95 0.66 5.23
C SER A 46 3.07 1.54 4.66
N LEU A 47 3.33 1.44 3.38
CA LEU A 47 4.48 2.05 2.71
C LEU A 47 4.14 3.20 1.77
N GLY A 48 2.85 3.40 1.45
CA GLY A 48 2.42 4.39 0.46
C GLY A 48 2.81 4.03 -0.98
N LYS A 49 3.35 2.83 -1.21
CA LYS A 49 3.73 2.28 -2.52
C LYS A 49 3.04 0.93 -2.73
N SER A 50 2.61 0.63 -3.96
CA SER A 50 2.09 -0.70 -4.31
C SER A 50 3.25 -1.67 -4.58
N PHE A 51 3.04 -2.95 -4.26
CA PHE A 51 3.96 -4.02 -4.66
C PHE A 51 3.65 -4.56 -6.07
N LYS A 52 2.50 -4.19 -6.63
CA LYS A 52 1.98 -4.72 -7.89
C LYS A 52 1.91 -3.67 -9.01
N ALA A 53 1.47 -2.45 -8.69
CA ALA A 53 1.31 -1.38 -9.67
C ALA A 53 2.66 -0.78 -10.06
N GLN A 54 2.90 -0.62 -11.34
CA GLN A 54 4.04 0.12 -11.88
C GLN A 54 3.75 1.63 -11.86
N ILE A 55 2.53 2.01 -12.20
CA ILE A 55 2.05 3.39 -12.15
C ILE A 55 0.81 3.50 -11.25
N GLU A 56 0.66 4.66 -10.61
CA GLU A 56 -0.41 4.87 -9.62
C GLU A 56 -1.82 4.82 -10.23
N GLU A 57 -1.96 5.14 -11.49
CA GLU A 57 -3.25 5.09 -12.21
C GLU A 57 -3.85 3.70 -12.29
N GLU A 58 -3.02 2.64 -12.31
CA GLU A 58 -3.49 1.26 -12.35
C GLU A 58 -4.32 0.88 -11.11
N MET A 59 -4.16 1.60 -10.02
CA MET A 59 -4.89 1.39 -8.78
C MET A 59 -6.27 2.04 -8.78
N ILE A 60 -6.54 2.96 -9.71
CA ILE A 60 -7.83 3.63 -9.86
C ILE A 60 -8.72 2.79 -10.78
N SER A 61 -9.96 2.50 -10.35
CA SER A 61 -10.93 1.79 -11.18
C SER A 61 -11.11 2.46 -12.54
N TYR A 62 -11.22 1.66 -13.60
CA TYR A 62 -11.17 2.10 -15.01
C TYR A 62 -12.10 3.27 -15.33
N ARG A 63 -13.32 3.29 -14.76
CA ARG A 63 -14.33 4.35 -15.03
C ARG A 63 -14.35 5.47 -13.98
N SER A 64 -13.31 5.57 -13.17
CA SER A 64 -13.27 6.55 -12.08
C SER A 64 -12.07 7.46 -12.23
N SER A 65 -12.22 8.71 -11.83
CA SER A 65 -11.14 9.70 -11.75
C SER A 65 -10.46 9.72 -10.38
N ILE A 66 -11.13 9.19 -9.36
CA ILE A 66 -10.66 9.22 -7.97
C ILE A 66 -10.81 7.84 -7.34
N SER A 67 -9.78 7.42 -6.62
CA SER A 67 -9.81 6.23 -5.74
C SER A 67 -9.42 6.62 -4.33
N SER A 68 -9.98 5.94 -3.34
CA SER A 68 -9.56 6.10 -1.95
C SER A 68 -9.45 4.77 -1.22
N ILE A 69 -8.43 4.68 -0.39
CA ILE A 69 -8.17 3.58 0.53
C ILE A 69 -8.08 4.18 1.92
N THR A 70 -8.93 3.72 2.84
CA THR A 70 -8.89 4.13 4.25
C THR A 70 -8.71 2.91 5.12
N GLY A 71 -7.79 2.95 6.07
CA GLY A 71 -7.57 1.90 7.06
C GLY A 71 -7.63 2.45 8.48
N ILE A 72 -8.21 1.68 9.38
CA ILE A 72 -8.22 1.97 10.82
C ILE A 72 -7.25 1.01 11.52
N THR A 73 -6.23 1.57 12.16
CA THR A 73 -5.20 0.81 12.89
C THR A 73 -5.13 1.33 14.33
N GLY A 74 -5.67 0.56 15.28
CA GLY A 74 -5.81 1.05 16.65
C GLY A 74 -6.72 2.28 16.71
N ILE A 75 -6.15 3.44 17.05
CA ILE A 75 -6.81 4.74 17.08
C ILE A 75 -6.44 5.62 15.87
N THR A 76 -5.56 5.13 14.99
CA THR A 76 -5.04 5.89 13.85
C THR A 76 -5.84 5.56 12.59
N ARG A 77 -6.30 6.61 11.92
CA ARG A 77 -6.89 6.52 10.58
C ARG A 77 -5.84 6.89 9.54
N LEU A 78 -5.56 5.95 8.66
CA LEU A 78 -4.69 6.13 7.50
C LEU A 78 -5.55 6.24 6.25
N GLU A 79 -5.23 7.18 5.37
CA GLU A 79 -6.00 7.36 4.15
C GLU A 79 -5.08 7.71 2.99
N ILE A 80 -5.33 7.08 1.84
CA ILE A 80 -4.66 7.35 0.57
C ILE A 80 -5.73 7.73 -0.44
N LYS A 81 -5.57 8.89 -1.07
CA LYS A 81 -6.39 9.34 -2.19
C LYS A 81 -5.54 9.39 -3.45
N LEU A 82 -6.02 8.75 -4.49
CA LEU A 82 -5.43 8.75 -5.82
C LEU A 82 -6.38 9.46 -6.75
N THR A 83 -5.86 10.39 -7.56
CA THR A 83 -6.65 11.14 -8.53
C THR A 83 -5.96 11.07 -9.88
N ARG A 84 -6.72 10.78 -10.94
CA ARG A 84 -6.23 10.95 -12.31
C ARG A 84 -6.03 12.44 -12.54
N GLY A 85 -4.82 12.84 -12.91
CA GLY A 85 -4.56 14.22 -13.29
C GLY A 85 -5.14 14.53 -14.67
N THR A 86 -5.64 15.74 -14.85
CA THR A 86 -6.05 16.26 -16.17
C THR A 86 -4.86 16.50 -17.10
N ASP A 87 -3.68 16.61 -16.52
CA ASP A 87 -2.37 16.78 -17.13
C ASP A 87 -1.64 15.46 -17.44
N GLY A 88 -2.33 14.32 -17.26
CA GLY A 88 -1.79 12.97 -17.47
C GLY A 88 -0.96 12.44 -16.29
N TRP A 89 -0.77 13.23 -15.23
CA TRP A 89 -0.01 12.79 -14.06
C TRP A 89 -0.92 12.46 -12.86
N PRO A 90 -0.86 11.24 -12.32
CA PRO A 90 -1.64 10.88 -11.16
C PRO A 90 -1.18 11.66 -9.93
N ARG A 91 -2.14 12.08 -9.11
CA ARG A 91 -1.87 12.78 -7.86
C ARG A 91 -2.22 11.88 -6.68
N LYS A 92 -1.25 11.69 -5.80
CA LYS A 92 -1.42 10.93 -4.56
C LYS A 92 -1.40 11.86 -3.36
N ARG A 93 -2.40 11.69 -2.48
CA ARG A 93 -2.43 12.33 -1.17
C ARG A 93 -2.46 11.27 -0.08
N LEU A 94 -1.58 11.42 0.90
CA LEU A 94 -1.44 10.56 2.06
C LEU A 94 -1.90 11.33 3.28
N LEU A 95 -2.81 10.78 4.08
CA LEU A 95 -3.35 11.44 5.26
C LEU A 95 -3.26 10.52 6.48
N VAL A 96 -2.92 11.11 7.62
CA VAL A 96 -2.95 10.45 8.94
C VAL A 96 -3.90 11.27 9.81
N ASN A 97 -4.98 10.65 10.27
CA ASN A 97 -6.05 11.30 11.03
C ASN A 97 -6.60 12.56 10.34
N GLY A 98 -6.77 12.48 8.99
CA GLY A 98 -7.24 13.59 8.17
C GLY A 98 -6.20 14.66 7.83
N ILE A 99 -5.00 14.60 8.41
CA ILE A 99 -3.92 15.57 8.16
C ILE A 99 -3.02 15.06 7.04
N PRO A 100 -2.79 15.85 5.98
CA PRO A 100 -1.86 15.49 4.91
C PRO A 100 -0.44 15.27 5.43
N LYS A 101 0.20 14.21 4.95
CA LYS A 101 1.57 13.83 5.33
C LYS A 101 2.41 13.56 4.08
N ARG A 102 3.71 13.82 4.19
CA ARG A 102 4.68 13.34 3.21
C ARG A 102 4.88 11.83 3.36
N LEU A 103 5.36 11.18 2.34
CA LEU A 103 5.59 9.73 2.34
C LEU A 103 6.45 9.28 3.53
N ILE A 104 7.47 10.05 3.86
CA ILE A 104 8.38 9.76 4.98
C ILE A 104 7.68 9.75 6.34
N ASP A 105 6.64 10.57 6.51
CA ASP A 105 5.88 10.71 7.75
C ASP A 105 4.63 9.81 7.77
N PHE A 106 4.17 9.36 6.60
CA PHE A 106 3.05 8.44 6.45
C PHE A 106 3.48 6.99 6.65
N ALA A 107 4.55 6.55 5.98
CA ALA A 107 5.03 5.18 6.06
C ALA A 107 5.52 4.85 7.49
N GLY A 108 5.25 3.61 7.92
CA GLY A 108 5.59 3.13 9.27
C GLY A 108 4.55 3.40 10.35
N ASN A 109 3.45 4.16 10.09
CA ASN A 109 2.31 4.25 11.00
C ASN A 109 1.52 2.95 11.09
N PHE A 110 1.61 2.13 10.07
CA PHE A 110 1.12 0.77 10.01
C PHE A 110 2.22 -0.11 9.45
N LYS A 111 2.54 -1.21 10.14
CA LYS A 111 3.59 -2.14 9.71
C LYS A 111 2.96 -3.41 9.18
N VAL A 112 3.46 -3.89 8.04
CA VAL A 112 2.96 -5.09 7.39
C VAL A 112 4.12 -5.93 6.88
N VAL A 113 4.02 -7.23 6.98
CA VAL A 113 4.87 -8.18 6.28
C VAL A 113 3.99 -8.90 5.26
N LEU A 114 4.35 -8.76 4.00
CA LEU A 114 3.71 -9.48 2.91
C LEU A 114 4.57 -10.69 2.56
N PHE A 115 3.94 -11.85 2.44
CA PHE A 115 4.57 -13.07 1.94
C PHE A 115 3.68 -13.68 0.84
N GLY A 116 4.27 -13.98 -0.28
CA GLY A 116 3.58 -14.58 -1.43
C GLY A 116 4.46 -15.61 -2.15
N PRO A 117 3.94 -16.32 -3.15
CA PRO A 117 4.71 -17.34 -3.89
C PRO A 117 6.00 -16.79 -4.53
N TRP A 118 6.01 -15.52 -4.92
CA TRP A 118 7.19 -14.83 -5.47
C TRP A 118 8.31 -14.58 -4.46
N ASP A 119 8.04 -14.68 -3.15
CA ASP A 119 9.07 -14.50 -2.12
C ASP A 119 9.99 -15.73 -2.00
N LEU A 120 9.63 -16.85 -2.59
CA LEU A 120 10.53 -17.99 -2.74
C LEU A 120 11.76 -17.62 -3.59
N ASP A 121 11.61 -16.67 -4.50
CA ASP A 121 12.67 -16.13 -5.35
C ASP A 121 13.71 -15.33 -4.54
N LEU A 122 13.40 -14.91 -3.31
CA LEU A 122 14.37 -14.30 -2.41
C LEU A 122 15.55 -15.21 -2.09
N VAL A 123 15.33 -16.54 -2.13
CA VAL A 123 16.37 -17.54 -1.85
C VAL A 123 17.13 -17.90 -3.13
N THR A 124 16.41 -18.05 -4.25
CA THR A 124 16.91 -18.63 -5.49
C THR A 124 17.42 -17.61 -6.49
N GLU A 125 16.89 -16.38 -6.45
CA GLU A 125 17.21 -15.36 -7.45
C GLU A 125 18.20 -14.28 -6.97
N SER A 126 18.21 -13.15 -7.67
CA SER A 126 19.24 -12.11 -7.59
C SER A 126 19.30 -11.39 -6.24
N PRO A 127 20.49 -10.89 -5.84
CA PRO A 127 20.67 -10.08 -4.65
C PRO A 127 19.82 -8.80 -4.62
N SER A 128 19.33 -8.32 -5.78
CA SER A 128 18.48 -7.15 -5.88
C SER A 128 17.11 -7.36 -5.23
N LEU A 129 16.52 -8.56 -5.34
CA LEU A 129 15.26 -8.90 -4.67
C LEU A 129 15.42 -8.91 -3.16
N ARG A 130 16.50 -9.48 -2.65
CA ARG A 130 16.82 -9.49 -1.21
C ARG A 130 17.00 -8.07 -0.67
N ARG A 131 17.71 -7.19 -1.40
CA ARG A 131 17.84 -5.78 -1.01
C ARG A 131 16.48 -5.08 -0.95
N ARG A 132 15.65 -5.21 -2.00
CA ARG A 132 14.30 -4.63 -2.03
C ARG A 132 13.43 -5.09 -0.85
N PHE A 133 13.51 -6.37 -0.50
CA PHE A 133 12.78 -6.90 0.65
C PHE A 133 13.25 -6.25 1.95
N LEU A 134 14.57 -6.21 2.19
CA LEU A 134 15.15 -5.56 3.36
C LEU A 134 14.83 -4.07 3.41
N ASP A 135 14.96 -3.35 2.30
CA ASP A 135 14.61 -1.94 2.20
C ASP A 135 13.14 -1.69 2.57
N SER A 136 12.25 -2.58 2.12
CA SER A 136 10.82 -2.53 2.47
C SER A 136 10.59 -2.70 3.97
N VAL A 137 11.29 -3.65 4.62
CA VAL A 137 11.17 -3.90 6.06
C VAL A 137 11.79 -2.76 6.86
N CYS A 138 13.04 -2.40 6.56
CA CYS A 138 13.76 -1.35 7.28
C CYS A 138 13.05 0.01 7.18
N SER A 139 12.50 0.34 6.01
CA SER A 139 11.75 1.57 5.80
C SER A 139 10.47 1.67 6.64
N GLN A 140 9.92 0.56 7.12
CA GLN A 140 8.74 0.58 7.99
C GLN A 140 9.10 0.85 9.46
N VAL A 141 10.28 0.46 9.90
CA VAL A 141 10.68 0.50 11.31
C VAL A 141 11.62 1.66 11.63
N ASP A 142 12.45 2.08 10.69
CA ASP A 142 13.43 3.14 10.86
C ASP A 142 13.12 4.33 9.96
N ARG A 143 12.94 5.51 10.59
CA ARG A 143 12.63 6.75 9.87
C ARG A 143 13.86 7.32 9.15
N GLU A 144 15.04 7.18 9.74
CA GLU A 144 16.29 7.68 9.12
C GLU A 144 16.66 6.82 7.92
N TYR A 145 16.55 5.51 8.06
CA TYR A 145 16.71 4.58 6.93
C TYR A 145 15.78 4.92 5.77
N ARG A 146 14.49 5.13 6.08
CA ARG A 146 13.48 5.54 5.09
C ARG A 146 13.86 6.85 4.41
N ARG A 147 14.37 7.82 5.15
CA ARG A 147 14.84 9.09 4.59
C ARG A 147 16.02 8.89 3.64
N ALA A 148 16.98 8.06 4.04
CA ALA A 148 18.16 7.78 3.25
C ALA A 148 17.80 7.08 1.92
N ILE A 149 16.95 6.04 1.96
CA ILE A 149 16.54 5.31 0.75
C ILE A 149 15.76 6.20 -0.21
N LEU A 150 14.84 7.03 0.30
CA LEU A 150 14.07 7.98 -0.53
C LEU A 150 14.97 9.06 -1.16
N SER A 151 16.05 9.45 -0.51
CA SER A 151 17.02 10.38 -1.06
C SER A 151 17.88 9.71 -2.13
N TYR A 152 18.28 8.48 -1.91
CA TYR A 152 19.01 7.66 -2.88
C TYR A 152 18.20 7.41 -4.16
N GLU A 153 16.94 7.02 -4.02
CA GLU A 153 16.02 6.79 -5.17
C GLU A 153 15.79 8.05 -6.02
N LYS A 154 15.97 9.24 -5.44
CA LYS A 154 15.81 10.52 -6.18
C LYS A 154 17.09 10.99 -6.86
N GLY A 155 18.24 10.48 -6.42
CA GLY A 155 19.54 10.82 -6.98
C GLY A 155 19.96 9.94 -8.16
N LEU A 156 19.19 8.89 -8.43
CA LEU A 156 19.31 8.01 -9.60
C LEU A 156 18.37 8.46 -10.70
#